data_24c71d512971eb2752e03a31b1239e2b
#
_entry.id   24c71d512971eb2752e03a31b1239e2b
#
_cell.length_a   1.000
_cell.length_b   1.000
_cell.length_c   1.000
_cell.angle_alpha   90.00
_cell.angle_beta   90.00
_cell.angle_gamma   90.00
#
_symmetry.space_group_name_H-M   'P 1'
#
loop_
_entity.id
_entity.type
_entity.pdbx_description
1 polymer ?
#
loop_
_entity_poly.entity_id
_entity_poly.type
_entity_poly.pdbx_seq_one_letter_code
_entity_poly.pdbx_strand_id
1 'polypeptide(L)'
;RSTDFGNTWSVQTFSSLSEDRGIGSDIVTGPNGTVYYFWPAFNSRTIRLRRSTDGGASFGAITTVASTQDGYDFAIPSMESRRAFIYVAADADLTTGPYAGSIYAAWTDTTGPESGTPANNHARIQVAFSRDGGNSWTVTTPHETADQLSVDRFHPWLGVGNDGTVYVAFYDTRRDASRTSVDFYYSRSVDGAQTWSTPERLTAVQSPNIADGFESLAHQDEAFFF
;
A
#
# COMPACT_ATOMS: atom_id res chain seq x y z
N ARG A 1 -3.47 -3.28 -22.27
CA ARG A 1 -3.07 -4.66 -22.52
C ARG A 1 -2.31 -4.78 -23.82
N SER A 2 -1.22 -5.55 -23.83
CA SER A 2 -0.51 -6.01 -25.01
C SER A 2 -0.59 -7.53 -25.11
N THR A 3 -0.61 -8.08 -26.33
CA THR A 3 -0.53 -9.53 -26.62
C THR A 3 0.63 -9.85 -27.57
N ASP A 4 1.49 -8.87 -27.85
CA ASP A 4 2.60 -8.93 -28.81
C ASP A 4 3.88 -8.34 -28.21
N PHE A 5 4.12 -8.62 -26.91
CA PHE A 5 5.31 -8.20 -26.16
C PHE A 5 5.52 -6.68 -26.10
N GLY A 6 4.41 -5.92 -26.07
CA GLY A 6 4.47 -4.47 -25.95
C GLY A 6 4.59 -3.70 -27.27
N ASN A 7 4.55 -4.38 -28.42
CA ASN A 7 4.60 -3.70 -29.71
C ASN A 7 3.32 -2.91 -29.99
N THR A 8 2.16 -3.45 -29.58
CA THR A 8 0.88 -2.72 -29.65
C THR A 8 0.13 -2.80 -28.32
N TRP A 9 -0.71 -1.80 -28.05
CA TRP A 9 -1.46 -1.69 -26.80
C TRP A 9 -2.93 -1.37 -27.05
N SER A 10 -3.80 -2.13 -26.39
CA SER A 10 -5.20 -1.75 -26.20
C SER A 10 -5.38 -1.11 -24.82
N VAL A 11 -6.17 -0.03 -24.77
CA VAL A 11 -6.43 0.73 -23.54
C VAL A 11 -7.89 0.51 -23.12
N GLN A 12 -8.08 0.29 -21.81
CA GLN A 12 -9.41 0.26 -21.19
C GLN A 12 -9.49 1.35 -20.13
N THR A 13 -10.57 2.10 -20.13
CA THR A 13 -10.88 3.09 -19.09
C THR A 13 -11.85 2.45 -18.09
N PHE A 14 -11.44 2.36 -16.83
CA PHE A 14 -12.22 1.69 -15.79
C PHE A 14 -13.23 2.59 -15.08
N SER A 15 -12.95 3.88 -15.02
CA SER A 15 -13.76 4.81 -14.26
C SER A 15 -13.96 6.10 -15.05
N SER A 16 -15.21 6.41 -15.32
CA SER A 16 -15.65 7.73 -15.80
C SER A 16 -16.31 8.54 -14.67
N LEU A 17 -16.58 7.91 -13.54
CA LEU A 17 -17.30 8.53 -12.41
C LEU A 17 -16.29 9.11 -11.40
N SER A 18 -16.61 10.27 -10.86
CA SER A 18 -15.79 10.95 -9.87
C SER A 18 -15.59 10.13 -8.57
N GLU A 19 -16.54 9.27 -8.26
CA GLU A 19 -16.55 8.43 -7.05
C GLU A 19 -15.47 7.33 -7.08
N ASP A 20 -15.10 6.89 -8.28
CA ASP A 20 -14.16 5.77 -8.45
C ASP A 20 -12.77 6.21 -8.90
N ARG A 21 -12.53 7.52 -9.04
CA ARG A 21 -11.22 8.02 -9.43
C ARG A 21 -10.20 7.83 -8.32
N GLY A 22 -8.97 7.46 -8.72
CA GLY A 22 -7.83 7.32 -7.83
C GLY A 22 -6.53 7.30 -8.61
N ILE A 23 -5.42 7.40 -7.88
CA ILE A 23 -4.05 7.17 -8.35
C ILE A 23 -3.32 6.28 -7.35
N GLY A 24 -2.11 5.82 -7.67
CA GLY A 24 -1.38 4.90 -6.79
C GLY A 24 -1.96 3.49 -6.85
N SER A 25 -2.25 3.05 -8.06
CA SER A 25 -2.79 1.72 -8.37
C SER A 25 -1.69 0.69 -8.53
N ASP A 26 -2.05 -0.58 -8.34
CA ASP A 26 -1.20 -1.72 -8.64
C ASP A 26 -1.95 -2.80 -9.41
N ILE A 27 -1.20 -3.60 -10.16
CA ILE A 27 -1.72 -4.72 -10.96
C ILE A 27 -0.97 -5.99 -10.61
N VAL A 28 -1.72 -7.02 -10.23
CA VAL A 28 -1.19 -8.32 -9.86
C VAL A 28 -1.79 -9.41 -10.75
N THR A 29 -0.97 -10.39 -11.11
CA THR A 29 -1.42 -11.60 -11.78
C THR A 29 -1.43 -12.76 -10.79
N GLY A 30 -2.61 -13.28 -10.52
CA GLY A 30 -2.82 -14.46 -9.70
C GLY A 30 -2.67 -15.76 -10.47
N PRO A 31 -2.93 -16.91 -9.83
CA PRO A 31 -2.94 -18.20 -10.49
C PRO A 31 -3.93 -18.22 -11.66
N ASN A 32 -3.64 -19.05 -12.66
CA ASN A 32 -4.46 -19.20 -13.88
C ASN A 32 -4.58 -17.92 -14.73
N GLY A 33 -3.67 -16.95 -14.57
CA GLY A 33 -3.66 -15.74 -15.37
C GLY A 33 -4.76 -14.73 -15.03
N THR A 34 -5.43 -14.89 -13.89
CA THR A 34 -6.38 -13.88 -13.39
C THR A 34 -5.63 -12.60 -13.05
N VAL A 35 -6.11 -11.48 -13.56
CA VAL A 35 -5.52 -10.15 -13.31
C VAL A 35 -6.37 -9.40 -12.29
N TYR A 36 -5.72 -8.83 -11.31
CA TYR A 36 -6.31 -8.02 -10.25
C TYR A 36 -5.76 -6.59 -10.36
N TYR A 37 -6.63 -5.62 -10.51
CA TYR A 37 -6.29 -4.20 -10.58
C TYR A 37 -6.82 -3.49 -9.34
N PHE A 38 -5.92 -2.97 -8.52
CA PHE A 38 -6.22 -2.27 -7.28
C PHE A 38 -6.01 -0.77 -7.42
N TRP A 39 -6.83 0.03 -6.75
CA TRP A 39 -6.62 1.46 -6.60
C TRP A 39 -7.34 2.03 -5.37
N PRO A 40 -6.82 3.11 -4.75
CA PRO A 40 -7.56 3.88 -3.76
C PRO A 40 -8.56 4.80 -4.48
N ALA A 41 -9.81 4.78 -4.07
CA ALA A 41 -10.87 5.63 -4.62
C ALA A 41 -11.11 6.82 -3.67
N PHE A 42 -10.79 8.02 -4.13
CA PHE A 42 -10.69 9.24 -3.31
C PHE A 42 -11.99 9.58 -2.57
N ASN A 43 -13.08 9.71 -3.34
CA ASN A 43 -14.33 10.22 -2.79
C ASN A 43 -15.07 9.19 -1.95
N SER A 44 -14.92 7.92 -2.27
CA SER A 44 -15.57 6.84 -1.51
C SER A 44 -14.74 6.39 -0.31
N ARG A 45 -13.48 6.84 -0.18
CA ARG A 45 -12.55 6.43 0.88
C ARG A 45 -12.48 4.92 1.01
N THR A 46 -12.13 4.26 -0.10
CA THR A 46 -12.07 2.80 -0.18
C THR A 46 -10.91 2.36 -1.06
N ILE A 47 -10.33 1.22 -0.72
CA ILE A 47 -9.51 0.46 -1.66
C ILE A 47 -10.43 -0.36 -2.54
N ARG A 48 -10.29 -0.21 -3.85
CA ARG A 48 -11.10 -0.84 -4.88
C ARG A 48 -10.31 -1.90 -5.63
N LEU A 49 -11.07 -2.82 -6.21
CA LEU A 49 -10.57 -3.90 -7.04
C LEU A 49 -11.44 -4.09 -8.27
N ARG A 50 -10.82 -4.35 -9.42
CA ARG A 50 -11.42 -5.05 -10.57
C ARG A 50 -10.64 -6.30 -10.90
N ARG A 51 -11.34 -7.33 -11.32
CA ARG A 51 -10.77 -8.63 -11.69
C ARG A 51 -11.05 -8.94 -13.16
N SER A 52 -10.04 -9.48 -13.82
CA SER A 52 -10.15 -10.06 -15.17
C SER A 52 -9.78 -11.54 -15.12
N THR A 53 -10.58 -12.38 -15.75
CA THR A 53 -10.34 -13.83 -15.90
C THR A 53 -9.97 -14.22 -17.34
N ASP A 54 -9.75 -13.24 -18.21
CA ASP A 54 -9.42 -13.41 -19.62
C ASP A 54 -8.11 -12.71 -20.01
N GLY A 55 -7.18 -12.64 -19.06
CA GLY A 55 -5.85 -12.04 -19.24
C GLY A 55 -5.90 -10.53 -19.52
N GLY A 56 -6.85 -9.80 -18.92
CA GLY A 56 -6.98 -8.36 -19.08
C GLY A 56 -7.70 -7.92 -20.35
N ALA A 57 -8.42 -8.82 -21.03
CA ALA A 57 -9.24 -8.44 -22.19
C ALA A 57 -10.54 -7.76 -21.78
N SER A 58 -11.12 -8.19 -20.67
CA SER A 58 -12.25 -7.52 -20.01
C SER A 58 -12.08 -7.54 -18.50
N PHE A 59 -12.77 -6.64 -17.82
CA PHE A 59 -12.76 -6.56 -16.35
C PHE A 59 -14.19 -6.56 -15.80
N GLY A 60 -14.38 -7.31 -14.73
CA GLY A 60 -15.65 -7.41 -14.02
C GLY A 60 -16.05 -6.13 -13.29
N ALA A 61 -17.09 -6.22 -12.47
CA ALA A 61 -17.57 -5.12 -11.65
C ALA A 61 -16.51 -4.66 -10.64
N ILE A 62 -16.62 -3.41 -10.21
CA ILE A 62 -15.82 -2.87 -9.11
C ILE A 62 -16.27 -3.52 -7.80
N THR A 63 -15.31 -3.97 -7.00
CA THR A 63 -15.54 -4.47 -5.64
C THR A 63 -14.75 -3.65 -4.64
N THR A 64 -15.22 -3.59 -3.40
CA THR A 64 -14.51 -2.92 -2.30
C THR A 64 -13.64 -3.93 -1.57
N VAL A 65 -12.37 -3.60 -1.40
CA VAL A 65 -11.40 -4.37 -0.58
C VAL A 65 -11.50 -3.95 0.88
N ALA A 66 -11.43 -2.65 1.14
CA ALA A 66 -11.49 -2.07 2.47
C ALA A 66 -11.97 -0.61 2.41
N SER A 67 -12.43 -0.09 3.56
CA SER A 67 -12.60 1.35 3.76
C SER A 67 -11.30 1.96 4.29
N THR A 68 -11.03 3.22 3.96
CA THR A 68 -9.93 4.03 4.48
C THR A 68 -10.47 5.17 5.35
N GLN A 69 -9.65 5.66 6.27
CA GLN A 69 -10.02 6.81 7.11
C GLN A 69 -9.96 8.11 6.32
N ASP A 70 -9.02 8.23 5.39
CA ASP A 70 -8.93 9.37 4.49
C ASP A 70 -9.08 8.96 3.02
N GLY A 71 -9.23 9.96 2.13
CA GLY A 71 -9.54 9.72 0.73
C GLY A 71 -8.33 9.46 -0.14
N TYR A 72 -7.22 10.18 0.11
CA TYR A 72 -6.10 10.17 -0.83
C TYR A 72 -4.74 10.37 -0.19
N ASP A 73 -4.57 11.47 0.54
CA ASP A 73 -3.30 11.87 1.13
C ASP A 73 -3.54 12.64 2.43
N PHE A 74 -2.53 12.69 3.26
CA PHE A 74 -2.58 13.46 4.51
C PHE A 74 -1.18 13.90 4.93
N ALA A 75 -1.10 15.03 5.63
CA ALA A 75 0.15 15.59 6.09
C ALA A 75 0.63 14.91 7.38
N ILE A 76 1.92 14.56 7.43
CA ILE A 76 2.64 14.08 8.63
C ILE A 76 4.00 14.81 8.73
N PRO A 77 4.62 14.87 9.92
CA PRO A 77 5.86 15.66 10.12
C PRO A 77 7.02 15.26 9.21
N SER A 78 7.17 13.96 8.92
CA SER A 78 8.26 13.45 8.08
C SER A 78 8.12 13.79 6.60
N MET A 79 6.93 14.19 6.13
CA MET A 79 6.69 14.52 4.72
C MET A 79 6.75 16.01 4.42
N GLU A 80 7.02 16.86 5.42
CA GLU A 80 7.15 18.31 5.29
C GLU A 80 6.03 18.99 4.45
N SER A 81 6.40 19.53 3.27
CA SER A 81 5.47 20.16 2.34
C SER A 81 4.69 19.18 1.47
N ARG A 82 5.11 17.92 1.44
CA ARG A 82 4.41 16.83 0.76
C ARG A 82 3.49 16.10 1.73
N ARG A 83 2.81 15.09 1.23
CA ARG A 83 1.80 14.35 1.99
C ARG A 83 2.07 12.86 1.87
N ALA A 84 1.73 12.10 2.90
CA ALA A 84 1.68 10.64 2.80
C ALA A 84 0.48 10.24 1.94
N PHE A 85 0.70 9.33 0.99
CA PHE A 85 -0.33 8.91 0.04
C PHE A 85 -0.90 7.54 0.41
N ILE A 86 -2.21 7.38 0.15
CA ILE A 86 -2.90 6.10 0.26
C ILE A 86 -2.69 5.33 -1.05
N TYR A 87 -1.44 4.92 -1.33
CA TYR A 87 -1.11 4.09 -2.49
C TYR A 87 -1.20 2.61 -2.13
N VAL A 88 -1.58 1.81 -3.10
CA VAL A 88 -1.70 0.35 -2.93
C VAL A 88 -0.48 -0.33 -3.49
N ALA A 89 0.09 -1.26 -2.73
CA ALA A 89 1.02 -2.27 -3.20
C ALA A 89 0.38 -3.64 -3.03
N ALA A 90 0.39 -4.48 -4.04
CA ALA A 90 -0.30 -5.76 -4.02
C ALA A 90 0.58 -6.89 -4.57
N ASP A 91 0.28 -8.12 -4.16
CA ASP A 91 0.90 -9.32 -4.71
C ASP A 91 -0.01 -10.55 -4.51
N ALA A 92 0.32 -11.66 -5.13
CA ALA A 92 -0.42 -12.91 -5.06
C ALA A 92 0.50 -14.09 -4.70
N ASP A 93 0.01 -15.02 -3.91
CA ASP A 93 0.70 -16.27 -3.65
C ASP A 93 0.59 -17.20 -4.85
N LEU A 94 1.65 -17.27 -5.62
CA LEU A 94 1.78 -18.16 -6.78
C LEU A 94 2.42 -19.50 -6.43
N THR A 95 2.64 -19.80 -5.15
CA THR A 95 3.21 -21.06 -4.69
C THR A 95 2.18 -22.20 -4.73
N THR A 96 2.59 -23.37 -4.29
CA THR A 96 1.71 -24.53 -4.09
C THR A 96 1.44 -24.78 -2.60
N GLY A 97 1.77 -23.82 -1.74
CA GLY A 97 1.63 -23.90 -0.30
C GLY A 97 0.18 -23.79 0.20
N PRO A 98 -0.02 -23.76 1.51
CA PRO A 98 -1.36 -23.74 2.12
C PRO A 98 -2.17 -22.47 1.81
N TYR A 99 -1.51 -21.42 1.38
CA TYR A 99 -2.12 -20.12 1.03
C TYR A 99 -2.08 -19.82 -0.47
N ALA A 100 -1.74 -20.83 -1.28
CA ALA A 100 -1.71 -20.73 -2.74
C ALA A 100 -2.96 -20.06 -3.30
N GLY A 101 -2.79 -19.08 -4.19
CA GLY A 101 -3.89 -18.31 -4.78
C GLY A 101 -4.46 -17.21 -3.90
N SER A 102 -3.96 -17.01 -2.69
CA SER A 102 -4.29 -15.84 -1.89
C SER A 102 -3.77 -14.56 -2.54
N ILE A 103 -4.50 -13.47 -2.32
CA ILE A 103 -4.18 -12.16 -2.86
C ILE A 103 -4.05 -11.20 -1.68
N TYR A 104 -3.06 -10.32 -1.76
CA TYR A 104 -2.71 -9.37 -0.72
C TYR A 104 -2.65 -7.96 -1.27
N ALA A 105 -3.07 -6.99 -0.48
CA ALA A 105 -2.95 -5.57 -0.79
C ALA A 105 -2.58 -4.80 0.48
N ALA A 106 -1.54 -3.97 0.41
CA ALA A 106 -1.08 -3.10 1.49
C ALA A 106 -1.26 -1.63 1.11
N TRP A 107 -1.56 -0.78 2.08
CA TRP A 107 -1.66 0.67 1.87
C TRP A 107 -1.34 1.43 3.16
N THR A 108 -1.03 2.70 2.99
CA THR A 108 -0.99 3.65 4.10
C THR A 108 -2.40 4.14 4.41
N ASP A 109 -2.74 4.23 5.69
CA ASP A 109 -3.99 4.86 6.16
C ASP A 109 -3.69 5.76 7.35
N THR A 110 -4.63 6.61 7.73
CA THR A 110 -4.55 7.37 8.98
C THR A 110 -5.11 6.57 10.15
N THR A 111 -4.75 6.94 11.38
CA THR A 111 -5.33 6.36 12.59
C THR A 111 -6.71 6.94 12.93
N GLY A 112 -7.08 8.04 12.27
CA GLY A 112 -8.36 8.73 12.38
C GLY A 112 -8.52 9.75 11.25
N PRO A 113 -9.62 10.50 11.18
CA PRO A 113 -9.80 11.54 10.18
C PRO A 113 -8.66 12.55 10.23
N GLU A 114 -8.18 12.96 9.05
CA GLU A 114 -7.12 13.97 8.94
C GLU A 114 -7.53 15.27 9.67
N SER A 115 -6.59 15.81 10.43
CA SER A 115 -6.63 17.20 10.90
C SER A 115 -5.85 18.10 9.95
N GLY A 116 -6.11 19.40 9.97
CA GLY A 116 -5.34 20.37 9.17
C GLY A 116 -3.87 20.56 9.63
N THR A 117 -3.44 19.87 10.69
CA THR A 117 -2.11 20.03 11.30
C THR A 117 -1.34 18.71 11.23
N PRO A 118 -0.16 18.67 10.55
CA PRO A 118 0.63 17.43 10.43
C PRO A 118 0.96 16.78 11.76
N ALA A 119 1.21 17.56 12.80
CA ALA A 119 1.54 17.06 14.13
C ALA A 119 0.44 16.19 14.76
N ASN A 120 -0.81 16.37 14.38
CA ASN A 120 -1.96 15.65 14.92
C ASN A 120 -2.35 14.42 14.08
N ASN A 121 -1.81 14.29 12.87
CA ASN A 121 -2.07 13.15 12.00
C ASN A 121 -1.06 12.03 12.31
N HIS A 122 -1.52 10.79 12.18
CA HIS A 122 -0.67 9.61 12.35
C HIS A 122 -0.95 8.61 11.25
N ALA A 123 0.13 8.07 10.69
CA ALA A 123 0.09 7.09 9.63
C ALA A 123 0.27 5.66 10.16
N ARG A 124 -0.46 4.71 9.56
CA ARG A 124 -0.33 3.28 9.81
C ARG A 124 -0.37 2.49 8.51
N ILE A 125 0.18 1.28 8.52
CA ILE A 125 0.03 0.34 7.41
C ILE A 125 -1.14 -0.60 7.68
N GLN A 126 -1.94 -0.84 6.65
CA GLN A 126 -2.97 -1.87 6.64
C GLN A 126 -2.66 -2.87 5.53
N VAL A 127 -3.00 -4.13 5.77
CA VAL A 127 -2.90 -5.21 4.79
C VAL A 127 -4.24 -5.93 4.73
N ALA A 128 -4.80 -6.03 3.53
CA ALA A 128 -5.95 -6.89 3.27
C ALA A 128 -5.48 -8.17 2.58
N PHE A 129 -6.10 -9.28 2.92
CA PHE A 129 -5.93 -10.53 2.19
C PHE A 129 -7.27 -11.18 1.83
N SER A 130 -7.28 -11.86 0.68
CA SER A 130 -8.41 -12.65 0.19
C SER A 130 -7.92 -14.06 -0.15
N ARG A 131 -8.73 -15.07 0.21
CA ARG A 131 -8.49 -16.48 -0.11
C ARG A 131 -9.48 -17.05 -1.13
N ASP A 132 -10.39 -16.23 -1.62
CA ASP A 132 -11.51 -16.62 -2.48
C ASP A 132 -11.54 -15.84 -3.81
N GLY A 133 -10.34 -15.42 -4.25
CA GLY A 133 -10.19 -14.69 -5.52
C GLY A 133 -10.71 -13.25 -5.48
N GLY A 134 -10.69 -12.61 -4.32
CA GLY A 134 -11.08 -11.21 -4.16
C GLY A 134 -12.59 -11.00 -3.90
N ASN A 135 -13.32 -12.06 -3.52
CA ASN A 135 -14.75 -11.93 -3.18
C ASN A 135 -14.95 -11.48 -1.73
N SER A 136 -14.09 -11.90 -0.81
CA SER A 136 -14.08 -11.45 0.58
C SER A 136 -12.68 -11.07 1.04
N TRP A 137 -12.59 -10.18 2.03
CA TRP A 137 -11.34 -9.60 2.50
C TRP A 137 -11.28 -9.54 4.03
N THR A 138 -10.11 -9.83 4.57
CA THR A 138 -9.77 -9.60 5.97
C THR A 138 -8.63 -8.60 6.03
N VAL A 139 -8.73 -7.62 6.95
CA VAL A 139 -7.70 -6.58 7.13
C VAL A 139 -6.93 -6.85 8.42
N THR A 140 -5.61 -6.77 8.34
CA THR A 140 -4.68 -6.87 9.46
C THR A 140 -3.67 -5.73 9.45
N THR A 141 -2.95 -5.56 10.55
CA THR A 141 -1.92 -4.51 10.71
C THR A 141 -0.56 -5.18 10.90
N PRO A 142 0.45 -4.91 10.04
CA PRO A 142 1.74 -5.62 10.06
C PRO A 142 2.75 -5.03 11.06
N HIS A 143 2.32 -4.28 12.05
CA HIS A 143 3.16 -3.62 13.05
C HIS A 143 2.42 -3.48 14.39
N GLU A 144 3.12 -3.00 15.40
CA GLU A 144 2.54 -2.68 16.70
C GLU A 144 1.48 -1.58 16.57
N THR A 145 0.41 -1.70 17.36
CA THR A 145 -0.68 -0.72 17.38
C THR A 145 -0.71 0.14 18.66
N ALA A 146 0.04 -0.26 19.69
CA ALA A 146 0.09 0.44 20.96
C ALA A 146 0.71 1.85 20.86
N ASP A 147 1.59 2.07 19.89
CA ASP A 147 2.34 3.31 19.63
C ASP A 147 1.81 4.11 18.44
N GLN A 148 0.69 3.72 17.84
CA GLN A 148 0.18 4.33 16.61
C GLN A 148 -0.25 5.81 16.73
N LEU A 149 -0.28 6.37 17.93
CA LEU A 149 -0.51 7.79 18.18
C LEU A 149 0.78 8.58 18.47
N SER A 150 1.93 7.95 18.27
CA SER A 150 3.25 8.57 18.45
C SER A 150 4.26 8.19 17.37
N VAL A 151 3.89 7.27 16.48
CA VAL A 151 4.76 6.76 15.41
C VAL A 151 4.00 6.76 14.11
N ASP A 152 4.65 7.24 13.04
CA ASP A 152 4.11 7.16 11.68
C ASP A 152 4.73 5.98 10.93
N ARG A 153 3.89 5.25 10.19
CA ARG A 153 4.30 4.18 9.28
C ARG A 153 3.58 4.37 7.96
N PHE A 154 4.34 4.48 6.86
CA PHE A 154 3.79 4.90 5.57
C PHE A 154 4.56 4.33 4.39
N HIS A 155 4.02 4.47 3.18
CA HIS A 155 4.52 4.01 1.89
C HIS A 155 4.94 2.54 1.93
N PRO A 156 4.00 1.61 2.08
CA PRO A 156 4.30 0.19 2.12
C PRO A 156 4.68 -0.33 0.75
N TRP A 157 5.54 -1.33 0.73
CA TRP A 157 5.70 -2.24 -0.38
C TRP A 157 5.43 -3.66 0.07
N LEU A 158 4.69 -4.42 -0.74
CA LEU A 158 4.32 -5.79 -0.41
C LEU A 158 4.87 -6.76 -1.45
N GLY A 159 5.30 -7.93 -1.01
CA GLY A 159 5.72 -9.03 -1.87
C GLY A 159 5.51 -10.38 -1.22
N VAL A 160 5.29 -11.41 -2.04
CA VAL A 160 5.17 -12.80 -1.61
C VAL A 160 6.38 -13.58 -2.07
N GLY A 161 7.08 -14.19 -1.14
CA GLY A 161 8.25 -15.03 -1.42
C GLY A 161 7.87 -16.37 -2.07
N ASN A 162 8.86 -17.02 -2.67
CA ASN A 162 8.68 -18.33 -3.30
C ASN A 162 8.29 -19.46 -2.31
N ASP A 163 8.38 -19.19 -1.03
CA ASP A 163 7.95 -20.08 0.07
C ASP A 163 6.56 -19.75 0.61
N GLY A 164 5.87 -18.75 0.02
CA GLY A 164 4.56 -18.27 0.45
C GLY A 164 4.61 -17.28 1.63
N THR A 165 5.81 -16.90 2.09
CA THR A 165 5.96 -15.86 3.11
C THR A 165 5.58 -14.50 2.53
N VAL A 166 4.68 -13.78 3.20
CA VAL A 166 4.28 -12.42 2.84
C VAL A 166 5.17 -11.42 3.55
N TYR A 167 5.77 -10.50 2.82
CA TYR A 167 6.61 -9.42 3.33
C TYR A 167 5.94 -8.08 3.09
N VAL A 168 6.00 -7.21 4.09
CA VAL A 168 5.60 -5.80 3.96
C VAL A 168 6.72 -4.93 4.50
N ALA A 169 7.29 -4.09 3.67
CA ALA A 169 8.29 -3.11 4.04
C ALA A 169 7.67 -1.70 4.07
N PHE A 170 8.12 -0.83 4.94
CA PHE A 170 7.56 0.51 5.13
C PHE A 170 8.54 1.44 5.84
N TYR A 171 8.33 2.73 5.70
CA TYR A 171 8.99 3.76 6.53
C TYR A 171 8.36 3.84 7.91
N ASP A 172 9.18 4.10 8.93
CA ASP A 172 8.79 4.10 10.33
C ASP A 172 9.58 5.15 11.12
N THR A 173 8.89 5.97 11.89
CA THR A 173 9.49 7.07 12.67
C THR A 173 9.79 6.70 14.12
N ARG A 174 9.65 5.43 14.56
CA ARG A 174 9.74 5.00 15.97
C ARG A 174 11.01 5.42 16.70
N ARG A 175 12.08 5.74 16.01
CA ARG A 175 13.35 6.17 16.58
C ARG A 175 13.53 7.70 16.67
N ASP A 176 12.54 8.44 16.19
CA ASP A 176 12.52 9.90 16.24
C ASP A 176 11.20 10.39 16.84
N ALA A 177 11.25 10.89 18.08
CA ALA A 177 10.08 11.38 18.78
C ALA A 177 9.44 12.63 18.12
N SER A 178 10.20 13.37 17.30
CA SER A 178 9.68 14.48 16.48
C SER A 178 8.97 14.01 15.21
N ARG A 179 9.13 12.74 14.84
CA ARG A 179 8.58 12.13 13.65
C ARG A 179 8.99 12.81 12.34
N THR A 180 10.19 13.36 12.30
CA THR A 180 10.78 14.05 11.14
C THR A 180 11.81 13.20 10.40
N SER A 181 12.28 12.13 11.03
CA SER A 181 13.26 11.20 10.46
C SER A 181 12.70 9.78 10.44
N VAL A 182 13.08 9.00 9.45
CA VAL A 182 12.58 7.65 9.22
C VAL A 182 13.71 6.63 9.13
N ASP A 183 13.37 5.41 9.48
CA ASP A 183 14.08 4.19 9.10
C ASP A 183 13.18 3.34 8.21
N PHE A 184 13.77 2.42 7.46
CA PHE A 184 13.02 1.45 6.67
C PHE A 184 12.96 0.13 7.45
N TYR A 185 11.74 -0.38 7.64
CA TYR A 185 11.43 -1.61 8.36
C TYR A 185 10.69 -2.59 7.46
N TYR A 186 10.68 -3.85 7.86
CA TYR A 186 9.79 -4.85 7.27
C TYR A 186 9.18 -5.74 8.35
N SER A 187 8.02 -6.29 8.06
CA SER A 187 7.40 -7.40 8.78
C SER A 187 7.13 -8.54 7.82
N ARG A 188 7.05 -9.76 8.35
CA ARG A 188 6.71 -10.94 7.58
C ARG A 188 5.59 -11.73 8.23
N SER A 189 4.83 -12.43 7.40
CA SER A 189 3.79 -13.37 7.81
C SER A 189 4.04 -14.71 7.11
N VAL A 190 4.01 -15.79 7.87
CA VAL A 190 4.11 -17.18 7.37
C VAL A 190 2.77 -17.90 7.36
N ASP A 191 1.71 -17.22 7.79
CA ASP A 191 0.35 -17.75 7.92
C ASP A 191 -0.66 -17.04 6.98
N GLY A 192 -0.14 -16.47 5.88
CA GLY A 192 -0.92 -15.81 4.84
C GLY A 192 -1.54 -14.50 5.30
N ALA A 193 -0.78 -13.66 6.00
CA ALA A 193 -1.13 -12.34 6.51
C ALA A 193 -2.13 -12.33 7.68
N GLN A 194 -2.33 -13.46 8.39
CA GLN A 194 -3.17 -13.50 9.57
C GLN A 194 -2.45 -12.90 10.78
N THR A 195 -1.19 -13.27 10.97
CA THR A 195 -0.32 -12.70 12.01
C THR A 195 1.02 -12.24 11.41
N TRP A 196 1.71 -11.35 12.11
CA TRP A 196 2.91 -10.69 11.63
C TRP A 196 4.04 -10.78 12.65
N SER A 197 5.27 -10.88 12.16
CA SER A 197 6.46 -10.72 13.01
C SER A 197 6.54 -9.30 13.56
N THR A 198 7.26 -9.11 14.67
CA THR A 198 7.74 -7.78 15.06
C THR A 198 8.55 -7.19 13.90
N PRO A 199 8.33 -5.90 13.55
CA PRO A 199 9.08 -5.26 12.48
C PRO A 199 10.58 -5.23 12.74
N GLU A 200 11.36 -5.62 11.73
CA GLU A 200 12.83 -5.59 11.74
C GLU A 200 13.33 -4.42 10.91
N ARG A 201 14.33 -3.70 11.43
CA ARG A 201 14.93 -2.56 10.75
C ARG A 201 15.90 -3.00 9.66
N LEU A 202 15.80 -2.40 8.47
CA LEU A 202 16.68 -2.64 7.32
C LEU A 202 17.79 -1.57 7.19
N THR A 203 17.49 -0.32 7.54
CA THR A 203 18.44 0.79 7.40
C THR A 203 19.49 0.79 8.50
N ALA A 204 20.73 1.06 8.17
CA ALA A 204 21.80 1.26 9.15
C ALA A 204 21.76 2.68 9.73
N VAL A 205 21.36 3.67 8.93
CA VAL A 205 21.31 5.09 9.28
C VAL A 205 19.89 5.59 9.05
N GLN A 206 19.43 6.47 9.91
CA GLN A 206 18.15 7.15 9.80
C GLN A 206 18.20 8.23 8.72
N SER A 207 17.17 8.32 7.91
CA SER A 207 17.02 9.36 6.90
C SER A 207 16.18 10.51 7.47
N PRO A 208 16.73 11.73 7.60
CA PRO A 208 15.93 12.88 8.00
C PRO A 208 15.00 13.29 6.85
N ASN A 209 13.88 13.89 7.17
CA ASN A 209 13.20 14.74 6.23
C ASN A 209 14.14 15.95 5.99
N ILE A 210 14.15 16.48 4.82
CA ILE A 210 15.20 17.32 4.31
C ILE A 210 15.39 18.59 5.08
N ALA A 211 16.63 18.87 5.42
CA ALA A 211 17.08 20.22 5.79
C ALA A 211 18.46 20.48 5.21
N ASP A 212 18.66 20.27 3.92
CA ASP A 212 19.96 20.53 3.28
C ASP A 212 20.08 21.93 2.68
N GLY A 213 19.06 22.77 2.84
CA GLY A 213 19.01 24.13 2.29
C GLY A 213 18.71 24.18 0.79
N PHE A 214 18.49 23.07 0.15
CA PHE A 214 18.01 22.97 -1.22
C PHE A 214 16.50 22.67 -1.24
N GLU A 215 15.73 23.51 -0.60
CA GLU A 215 14.27 23.41 -0.51
C GLU A 215 13.58 23.59 -1.86
N SER A 216 14.08 22.95 -2.91
CA SER A 216 13.31 22.82 -4.12
C SER A 216 12.33 21.68 -3.96
N LEU A 217 11.11 21.86 -4.44
CA LEU A 217 10.08 20.82 -4.48
C LEU A 217 10.57 19.50 -5.12
N ALA A 218 11.65 19.54 -5.89
CA ALA A 218 12.27 18.38 -6.51
C ALA A 218 13.11 17.54 -5.53
N HIS A 219 13.62 18.11 -4.44
CA HIS A 219 14.47 17.42 -3.49
C HIS A 219 13.76 16.99 -2.21
N GLN A 220 12.63 17.59 -1.92
CA GLN A 220 11.93 17.39 -0.64
C GLN A 220 11.44 15.96 -0.41
N ASP A 221 11.38 15.13 -1.44
CA ASP A 221 10.83 13.79 -1.34
C ASP A 221 11.75 12.72 -1.89
N GLU A 222 12.92 13.07 -2.40
CA GLU A 222 13.84 12.07 -2.94
C GLU A 222 14.31 11.06 -1.89
N ALA A 223 14.30 11.42 -0.62
CA ALA A 223 14.64 10.52 0.49
C ALA A 223 13.56 9.44 0.75
N PHE A 224 12.32 9.65 0.28
CA PHE A 224 11.18 8.79 0.62
C PHE A 224 10.41 8.23 -0.59
N PHE A 225 10.94 8.41 -1.79
CA PHE A 225 10.28 7.99 -3.04
C PHE A 225 10.88 6.73 -3.68
N PHE A 226 11.43 5.80 -2.91
CA PHE A 226 11.96 4.55 -3.48
C PHE A 226 11.27 3.33 -2.93
#